data_ae8abc09ca0f682b363d71c1114246b8
#
_entry.id   ae8abc09ca0f682b363d71c1114246b8
#
_cell.length_a   1.000
_cell.length_b   1.000
_cell.length_c   1.000
_cell.angle_alpha   90.00
_cell.angle_beta   90.00
_cell.angle_gamma   90.00
#
_symmetry.space_group_name_H-M   'P 1'
#
loop_
_entity.id
_entity.type
_entity.pdbx_description
1 polymer ?
#
loop_
_entity_poly.entity_id
_entity_poly.type
_entity_poly.pdbx_seq_one_letter_code
_entity_poly.pdbx_strand_id
1 'polypeptide(L)'
;MSIRSTIIISPRERFTSVIDSLESLFQTIPPETRVIVIEGESPALVKSALLDLKSRRDFDLVSLDHMVIPNEARNIGGRMADTEFIVFADNDIKYEPFWLERLEANADKYNSDAVAPLIFIGPSDKKLIHHAGGKLELMKKGGRDVLIERHRLMNRPFADVEESLDQEAPVKNEVCEFHCALMKLDFFNRLGGFDERLITREQMDFALRIKDLGAKITFEKDSRVTYMAFEKFDPQDLPYHLFRWSDSRALESIEVFEETWGIPLNRRAIRFNWIQQHRDRAWASSLPKAKLLGRHAFRLVHANQAEKQMNSDADSRRPKTPPFIPSLPSASALTLFKDFR
;
A
#
# COMPACT_ATOMS: atom_id res chain seq x y z
N MET A 1 -24.44 17.66 -1.25
CA MET A 1 -23.70 17.07 -2.37
C MET A 1 -23.92 15.58 -2.31
N SER A 2 -24.03 14.88 -3.42
CA SER A 2 -24.12 13.40 -3.40
C SER A 2 -22.78 12.81 -2.98
N ILE A 3 -22.78 11.76 -2.16
CA ILE A 3 -21.58 11.02 -1.80
C ILE A 3 -21.08 10.30 -3.05
N ARG A 4 -19.84 10.51 -3.40
CA ARG A 4 -19.25 9.96 -4.62
C ARG A 4 -18.20 8.88 -4.37
N SER A 5 -17.66 8.81 -3.15
CA SER A 5 -16.56 7.92 -2.81
C SER A 5 -16.88 6.99 -1.65
N THR A 6 -16.45 5.73 -1.73
CA THR A 6 -16.31 4.80 -0.62
C THR A 6 -14.83 4.66 -0.27
N ILE A 7 -14.49 4.83 1.01
CA ILE A 7 -13.10 4.73 1.47
C ILE A 7 -12.89 3.37 2.11
N ILE A 8 -11.87 2.65 1.65
CA ILE A 8 -11.54 1.30 2.09
C ILE A 8 -10.20 1.37 2.83
N ILE A 9 -10.23 1.08 4.13
CA ILE A 9 -9.04 1.04 4.97
C ILE A 9 -8.56 -0.39 5.09
N SER A 10 -7.37 -0.66 4.60
CA SER A 10 -6.74 -1.97 4.62
C SER A 10 -5.57 -2.03 5.59
N PRO A 11 -5.37 -3.16 6.30
CA PRO A 11 -4.22 -3.31 7.18
C PRO A 11 -2.95 -3.38 6.34
N ARG A 12 -1.91 -2.70 6.82
CA ARG A 12 -0.59 -2.74 6.18
C ARG A 12 0.49 -3.25 7.11
N GLU A 13 0.85 -2.48 8.12
CA GLU A 13 2.01 -2.81 8.98
C GLU A 13 1.79 -2.49 10.45
N ARG A 14 0.87 -1.57 10.76
CA ARG A 14 0.67 -0.97 12.07
C ARG A 14 -0.79 -0.93 12.45
N PHE A 15 -1.27 -1.98 13.06
CA PHE A 15 -2.62 -1.99 13.61
C PHE A 15 -2.82 -0.91 14.67
N THR A 16 -1.79 -0.66 15.50
CA THR A 16 -1.86 0.33 16.60
C THR A 16 -2.06 1.76 16.11
N SER A 17 -1.76 2.08 14.86
CA SER A 17 -1.96 3.40 14.26
C SER A 17 -3.36 3.63 13.69
N VAL A 18 -4.21 2.60 13.60
CA VAL A 18 -5.49 2.68 12.89
C VAL A 18 -6.46 3.70 13.49
N ILE A 19 -6.48 3.84 14.81
CA ILE A 19 -7.40 4.78 15.48
C ILE A 19 -7.01 6.22 15.15
N ASP A 20 -5.73 6.57 15.26
CA ASP A 20 -5.24 7.91 14.91
C ASP A 20 -5.46 8.22 13.42
N SER A 21 -5.33 7.22 12.57
CA SER A 21 -5.61 7.33 11.13
C SER A 21 -7.08 7.59 10.87
N LEU A 22 -7.98 6.80 11.46
CA LEU A 22 -9.43 6.95 11.30
C LEU A 22 -9.95 8.27 11.90
N GLU A 23 -9.44 8.70 13.05
CA GLU A 23 -9.82 9.99 13.62
C GLU A 23 -9.40 11.15 12.70
N SER A 24 -8.20 11.08 12.12
CA SER A 24 -7.75 12.06 11.12
C SER A 24 -8.63 12.03 9.86
N LEU A 25 -9.03 10.83 9.40
CA LEU A 25 -9.92 10.65 8.26
C LEU A 25 -11.28 11.31 8.51
N PHE A 26 -11.95 10.97 9.61
CA PHE A 26 -13.28 11.50 9.95
C PHE A 26 -13.32 13.00 10.21
N GLN A 27 -12.17 13.65 10.44
CA GLN A 27 -12.07 15.11 10.55
C GLN A 27 -12.01 15.80 9.18
N THR A 28 -11.74 15.07 8.11
CA THR A 28 -11.39 15.63 6.79
C THR A 28 -12.30 15.15 5.66
N ILE A 29 -13.31 14.35 5.96
CA ILE A 29 -14.32 13.89 5.00
C ILE A 29 -15.73 14.30 5.43
N PRO A 30 -16.69 14.41 4.50
CA PRO A 30 -18.11 14.58 4.83
C PRO A 30 -18.63 13.44 5.74
N PRO A 31 -19.47 13.74 6.74
CA PRO A 31 -19.95 12.73 7.71
C PRO A 31 -20.64 11.54 7.09
N GLU A 32 -21.26 11.72 5.94
CA GLU A 32 -22.02 10.68 5.21
C GLU A 32 -21.14 9.82 4.33
N THR A 33 -19.84 10.13 4.20
CA THR A 33 -18.92 9.33 3.38
C THR A 33 -18.82 7.91 3.92
N ARG A 34 -19.10 6.93 3.06
CA ARG A 34 -19.00 5.52 3.45
C ARG A 34 -17.55 5.12 3.68
N VAL A 35 -17.27 4.56 4.84
CA VAL A 35 -15.95 4.05 5.22
C VAL A 35 -16.07 2.56 5.54
N ILE A 36 -15.21 1.74 4.95
CA ILE A 36 -15.13 0.29 5.18
C ILE A 36 -13.74 0.00 5.75
N VAL A 37 -13.69 -0.48 6.97
CA VAL A 37 -12.43 -0.89 7.63
C VAL A 37 -12.35 -2.41 7.60
N ILE A 38 -11.31 -2.93 6.94
CA ILE A 38 -11.02 -4.37 6.93
C ILE A 38 -9.93 -4.62 7.98
N GLU A 39 -10.16 -5.55 8.88
CA GLU A 39 -9.17 -5.99 9.85
C GLU A 39 -9.09 -7.52 9.87
N GLY A 40 -7.93 -8.06 10.21
CA GLY A 40 -7.75 -9.50 10.35
C GLY A 40 -6.69 -9.80 11.40
N GLU A 41 -7.12 -10.46 12.49
CA GLU A 41 -6.28 -10.80 13.64
C GLU A 41 -5.55 -9.61 14.29
N SER A 42 -6.17 -8.44 14.27
CA SER A 42 -5.65 -7.26 14.98
C SER A 42 -5.47 -7.55 16.47
N PRO A 43 -4.49 -6.94 17.15
CA PRO A 43 -4.33 -7.07 18.60
C PRO A 43 -5.63 -6.74 19.34
N ALA A 44 -5.90 -7.45 20.45
CA ALA A 44 -7.16 -7.31 21.20
C ALA A 44 -7.48 -5.86 21.62
N LEU A 45 -6.47 -5.08 21.98
CA LEU A 45 -6.64 -3.66 22.31
C LEU A 45 -7.06 -2.85 21.09
N VAL A 46 -6.52 -3.15 19.92
CA VAL A 46 -6.89 -2.48 18.67
C VAL A 46 -8.33 -2.83 18.29
N LYS A 47 -8.72 -4.11 18.38
CA LYS A 47 -10.12 -4.52 18.14
C LYS A 47 -11.10 -3.81 19.08
N SER A 48 -10.77 -3.75 20.37
CA SER A 48 -11.60 -3.02 21.36
C SER A 48 -11.73 -1.54 21.00
N ALA A 49 -10.62 -0.89 20.62
CA ALA A 49 -10.60 0.51 20.23
C ALA A 49 -11.40 0.78 18.92
N LEU A 50 -11.35 -0.15 17.95
CA LEU A 50 -12.16 -0.07 16.73
C LEU A 50 -13.65 -0.18 17.04
N LEU A 51 -14.04 -1.09 17.93
CA LEU A 51 -15.45 -1.23 18.37
C LEU A 51 -15.94 0.01 19.14
N ASP A 52 -15.10 0.58 20.01
CA ASP A 52 -15.39 1.83 20.68
C ASP A 52 -15.57 2.99 19.69
N LEU A 53 -14.64 3.13 18.72
CA LEU A 53 -14.75 4.13 17.67
C LEU A 53 -16.02 3.93 16.84
N LYS A 54 -16.36 2.69 16.48
CA LYS A 54 -17.62 2.35 15.74
C LYS A 54 -18.87 2.75 16.50
N SER A 55 -18.85 2.76 17.83
CA SER A 55 -20.00 3.24 18.64
C SER A 55 -20.22 4.76 18.53
N ARG A 56 -19.23 5.50 18.07
CA ARG A 56 -19.23 6.97 17.98
C ARG A 56 -19.18 7.51 16.55
N ARG A 57 -18.80 6.66 15.59
CA ARG A 57 -18.67 6.99 14.17
C ARG A 57 -19.31 5.90 13.34
N ASP A 58 -19.95 6.29 12.24
CA ASP A 58 -20.55 5.34 11.31
C ASP A 58 -19.48 4.86 10.31
N PHE A 59 -19.20 3.55 10.33
CA PHE A 59 -18.37 2.86 9.36
C PHE A 59 -18.61 1.35 9.38
N ASP A 60 -18.40 0.69 8.27
CA ASP A 60 -18.42 -0.76 8.18
C ASP A 60 -17.12 -1.34 8.74
N LEU A 61 -17.22 -2.26 9.72
CA LEU A 61 -16.07 -3.02 10.22
C LEU A 61 -16.20 -4.47 9.79
N VAL A 62 -15.28 -4.91 8.94
CA VAL A 62 -15.20 -6.30 8.48
C VAL A 62 -14.04 -6.95 9.21
N SER A 63 -14.33 -7.89 10.09
CA SER A 63 -13.34 -8.63 10.87
C SER A 63 -13.16 -10.03 10.33
N LEU A 64 -11.92 -10.39 10.02
CA LEU A 64 -11.53 -11.70 9.54
C LEU A 64 -10.82 -12.49 10.65
N ASP A 65 -10.88 -13.80 10.59
CA ASP A 65 -10.30 -14.74 11.56
C ASP A 65 -8.86 -15.16 11.22
N HIS A 66 -8.24 -14.48 10.28
CA HIS A 66 -6.87 -14.71 9.84
C HIS A 66 -6.14 -13.38 9.55
N MET A 67 -4.83 -13.42 9.45
CA MET A 67 -4.02 -12.27 9.00
C MET A 67 -4.30 -11.99 7.53
N VAL A 68 -5.01 -10.91 7.27
CA VAL A 68 -5.41 -10.49 5.92
C VAL A 68 -4.30 -9.72 5.22
N ILE A 69 -4.02 -10.07 3.98
CA ILE A 69 -3.06 -9.32 3.15
C ILE A 69 -3.72 -8.11 2.51
N PRO A 70 -2.94 -7.06 2.16
CA PRO A 70 -3.54 -5.82 1.62
C PRO A 70 -4.41 -6.01 0.38
N ASN A 71 -4.02 -6.85 -0.58
CA ASN A 71 -4.81 -7.08 -1.79
C ASN A 71 -6.13 -7.81 -1.51
N GLU A 72 -6.14 -8.76 -0.59
CA GLU A 72 -7.37 -9.41 -0.12
C GLU A 72 -8.32 -8.39 0.52
N ALA A 73 -7.81 -7.54 1.42
CA ALA A 73 -8.59 -6.48 2.05
C ALA A 73 -9.16 -5.50 1.02
N ARG A 74 -8.34 -5.06 0.04
CA ARG A 74 -8.78 -4.18 -1.05
C ARG A 74 -9.86 -4.82 -1.90
N ASN A 75 -9.74 -6.11 -2.22
CA ASN A 75 -10.76 -6.85 -2.98
C ASN A 75 -12.06 -6.98 -2.22
N ILE A 76 -12.01 -7.29 -0.92
CA ILE A 76 -13.21 -7.37 -0.07
C ILE A 76 -13.92 -6.01 -0.07
N GLY A 77 -13.21 -4.94 0.28
CA GLY A 77 -13.78 -3.59 0.35
C GLY A 77 -14.26 -3.09 -1.03
N GLY A 78 -13.49 -3.34 -2.09
CA GLY A 78 -13.85 -2.92 -3.45
C GLY A 78 -15.14 -3.58 -3.95
N ARG A 79 -15.38 -4.85 -3.60
CA ARG A 79 -16.63 -5.54 -3.93
C ARG A 79 -17.84 -5.08 -3.10
N MET A 80 -17.62 -4.44 -1.95
CA MET A 80 -18.67 -3.88 -1.10
C MET A 80 -19.04 -2.44 -1.50
N ALA A 81 -18.20 -1.77 -2.26
CA ALA A 81 -18.43 -0.40 -2.70
C ALA A 81 -19.50 -0.32 -3.79
N ASP A 82 -20.30 0.76 -3.75
CA ASP A 82 -21.39 1.04 -4.70
C ASP A 82 -21.41 2.50 -5.17
N THR A 83 -20.34 3.26 -4.88
CA THR A 83 -20.18 4.66 -5.24
C THR A 83 -19.40 4.80 -6.56
N GLU A 84 -19.37 5.99 -7.13
CA GLU A 84 -18.64 6.28 -8.39
C GLU A 84 -17.13 6.01 -8.26
N PHE A 85 -16.56 6.43 -7.13
CA PHE A 85 -15.16 6.23 -6.80
C PHE A 85 -14.98 5.33 -5.58
N ILE A 86 -13.86 4.66 -5.56
CA ILE A 86 -13.32 3.98 -4.38
C ILE A 86 -11.97 4.60 -4.03
N VAL A 87 -11.69 4.72 -2.75
CA VAL A 87 -10.36 5.11 -2.27
C VAL A 87 -9.80 3.96 -1.46
N PHE A 88 -8.67 3.46 -1.89
CA PHE A 88 -7.88 2.53 -1.08
C PHE A 88 -6.90 3.32 -0.24
N ALA A 89 -6.88 3.08 1.06
CA ALA A 89 -5.93 3.68 1.97
C ALA A 89 -5.41 2.67 3.00
N ASP A 90 -4.16 2.84 3.39
CA ASP A 90 -3.56 2.05 4.47
C ASP A 90 -4.04 2.56 5.84
N ASN A 91 -3.95 1.72 6.86
CA ASN A 91 -4.42 2.01 8.22
C ASN A 91 -3.49 2.90 9.07
N ASP A 92 -2.50 3.52 8.46
CA ASP A 92 -1.51 4.37 9.12
C ASP A 92 -1.26 5.68 8.35
N ILE A 93 -2.34 6.28 7.86
CA ILE A 93 -2.33 7.53 7.09
C ILE A 93 -2.97 8.66 7.90
N LYS A 94 -2.39 9.86 7.81
CA LYS A 94 -3.03 11.13 8.22
C LYS A 94 -3.38 11.95 6.99
N TYR A 95 -4.55 12.59 7.05
CA TYR A 95 -5.15 13.29 5.92
C TYR A 95 -5.15 14.80 6.17
N GLU A 96 -4.78 15.60 5.14
CA GLU A 96 -4.95 17.05 5.17
C GLU A 96 -6.36 17.45 4.69
N PRO A 97 -6.91 18.60 5.09
CA PRO A 97 -8.23 19.04 4.64
C PRO A 97 -8.36 19.09 3.11
N PHE A 98 -9.53 18.73 2.61
CA PHE A 98 -9.89 18.76 1.17
C PHE A 98 -9.13 17.72 0.30
N TRP A 99 -8.45 16.76 0.91
CA TRP A 99 -7.70 15.76 0.16
C TRP A 99 -8.58 14.92 -0.79
N LEU A 100 -9.78 14.54 -0.34
CA LEU A 100 -10.72 13.70 -1.09
C LEU A 100 -11.33 14.47 -2.26
N GLU A 101 -11.84 15.67 -1.99
CA GLU A 101 -12.46 16.53 -3.00
C GLU A 101 -11.50 16.88 -4.13
N ARG A 102 -10.22 17.06 -3.81
CA ARG A 102 -9.17 17.31 -4.81
C ARG A 102 -8.89 16.10 -5.68
N LEU A 103 -8.91 14.89 -5.12
CA LEU A 103 -8.79 13.66 -5.90
C LEU A 103 -9.97 13.48 -6.85
N GLU A 104 -11.20 13.67 -6.37
CA GLU A 104 -12.41 13.60 -7.17
C GLU A 104 -12.41 14.63 -8.31
N ALA A 105 -12.09 15.88 -7.98
CA ALA A 105 -12.00 16.96 -8.96
C ALA A 105 -10.92 16.72 -10.02
N ASN A 106 -9.79 16.12 -9.65
CA ASN A 106 -8.74 15.72 -10.59
C ASN A 106 -9.23 14.59 -11.51
N ALA A 107 -9.91 13.58 -10.95
CA ALA A 107 -10.48 12.49 -11.72
C ALA A 107 -11.46 13.00 -12.78
N ASP A 108 -12.34 13.93 -12.42
CA ASP A 108 -13.29 14.56 -13.35
C ASP A 108 -12.58 15.38 -14.43
N LYS A 109 -11.71 16.29 -13.98
CA LYS A 109 -11.02 17.25 -14.86
C LYS A 109 -10.23 16.57 -15.96
N TYR A 110 -9.57 15.47 -15.62
CA TYR A 110 -8.69 14.76 -16.55
C TYR A 110 -9.29 13.46 -17.07
N ASN A 111 -10.51 13.12 -16.69
CA ASN A 111 -11.15 11.83 -16.96
C ASN A 111 -10.20 10.67 -16.66
N SER A 112 -9.67 10.67 -15.42
CA SER A 112 -8.68 9.68 -14.97
C SER A 112 -9.37 8.44 -14.42
N ASP A 113 -8.81 7.26 -14.69
CA ASP A 113 -9.26 6.00 -14.10
C ASP A 113 -8.77 5.84 -12.66
N ALA A 114 -7.60 6.40 -12.34
CA ALA A 114 -7.06 6.47 -10.99
C ALA A 114 -6.30 7.79 -10.75
N VAL A 115 -6.27 8.24 -9.49
CA VAL A 115 -5.56 9.46 -9.06
C VAL A 115 -4.72 9.17 -7.82
N ALA A 116 -3.44 9.50 -7.89
CA ALA A 116 -2.51 9.42 -6.76
C ALA A 116 -2.39 10.79 -6.08
N PRO A 117 -2.49 10.88 -4.73
CA PRO A 117 -2.19 12.09 -3.98
C PRO A 117 -0.69 12.31 -3.83
N LEU A 118 -0.31 13.50 -3.34
CA LEU A 118 1.00 13.75 -2.76
C LEU A 118 1.08 13.06 -1.39
N ILE A 119 2.02 12.12 -1.25
CA ILE A 119 2.20 11.36 -0.02
C ILE A 119 3.49 11.81 0.65
N PHE A 120 3.37 12.30 1.89
CA PHE A 120 4.50 12.54 2.77
C PHE A 120 4.84 11.31 3.59
N ILE A 121 6.05 11.27 4.17
CA ILE A 121 6.50 10.20 5.07
C ILE A 121 7.09 10.81 6.34
N GLY A 122 6.88 10.14 7.45
CA GLY A 122 7.43 10.52 8.75
C GLY A 122 6.51 11.40 9.58
N PRO A 123 7.06 12.13 10.55
CA PRO A 123 6.28 13.09 11.31
C PRO A 123 5.67 14.12 10.39
N SER A 124 4.39 14.45 10.61
CA SER A 124 3.62 15.34 9.74
C SER A 124 4.19 16.77 9.65
N ASP A 125 5.04 17.15 10.59
CA ASP A 125 5.72 18.45 10.60
C ASP A 125 6.93 18.54 9.65
N LYS A 126 7.55 17.40 9.28
CA LYS A 126 8.74 17.39 8.41
C LYS A 126 8.43 17.40 6.92
N LYS A 127 7.23 16.98 6.51
CA LYS A 127 6.78 16.94 5.11
C LYS A 127 7.84 16.46 4.12
N LEU A 128 8.46 15.30 4.43
CA LEU A 128 9.33 14.62 3.46
C LEU A 128 8.46 13.92 2.43
N ILE A 129 8.78 14.09 1.16
CA ILE A 129 8.03 13.43 0.08
C ILE A 129 8.32 11.94 0.06
N HIS A 130 7.29 11.13 0.11
CA HIS A 130 7.33 9.70 -0.18
C HIS A 130 6.98 9.42 -1.64
N HIS A 131 5.88 10.01 -2.11
CA HIS A 131 5.39 9.86 -3.47
C HIS A 131 4.83 11.17 -4.00
N ALA A 132 5.35 11.61 -5.14
CA ALA A 132 4.88 12.77 -5.91
C ALA A 132 4.70 12.39 -7.40
N GLY A 133 4.06 11.24 -7.64
CA GLY A 133 4.04 10.57 -8.92
C GLY A 133 5.26 9.67 -9.11
N GLY A 134 5.21 8.82 -10.12
CA GLY A 134 6.25 7.86 -10.42
C GLY A 134 6.11 7.24 -11.81
N LYS A 135 7.09 6.46 -12.18
CA LYS A 135 7.11 5.70 -13.45
C LYS A 135 7.76 4.35 -13.28
N LEU A 136 7.43 3.44 -14.18
CA LEU A 136 8.15 2.19 -14.36
C LEU A 136 9.18 2.35 -15.48
N GLU A 137 10.39 1.87 -15.26
CA GLU A 137 11.48 1.88 -16.22
C GLU A 137 12.06 0.48 -16.43
N LEU A 138 12.30 0.12 -17.69
CA LEU A 138 13.14 -1.01 -18.03
C LEU A 138 14.60 -0.57 -18.10
N MET A 139 15.44 -1.19 -17.28
CA MET A 139 16.88 -0.95 -17.27
C MET A 139 17.67 -2.20 -17.57
N LYS A 140 18.76 -2.08 -18.32
CA LYS A 140 19.71 -3.18 -18.49
C LYS A 140 20.65 -3.26 -17.30
N LYS A 141 20.66 -4.39 -16.60
CA LYS A 141 21.56 -4.68 -15.49
C LYS A 141 22.23 -6.04 -15.70
N GLY A 142 23.53 -6.05 -15.90
CA GLY A 142 24.26 -7.30 -16.19
C GLY A 142 23.76 -8.00 -17.47
N GLY A 143 23.40 -7.25 -18.51
CA GLY A 143 22.91 -7.79 -19.79
C GLY A 143 21.45 -8.23 -19.80
N ARG A 144 20.73 -8.12 -18.68
CA ARG A 144 19.30 -8.50 -18.55
C ARG A 144 18.43 -7.26 -18.37
N ASP A 145 17.23 -7.29 -18.93
CA ASP A 145 16.22 -6.28 -18.67
C ASP A 145 15.65 -6.49 -17.25
N VAL A 146 15.61 -5.42 -16.46
CA VAL A 146 15.12 -5.41 -15.09
C VAL A 146 14.12 -4.27 -14.97
N LEU A 147 12.93 -4.53 -14.43
CA LEU A 147 11.92 -3.52 -14.16
C LEU A 147 12.25 -2.79 -12.84
N ILE A 148 12.22 -1.47 -12.88
CA ILE A 148 12.49 -0.59 -11.75
C ILE A 148 11.34 0.40 -11.62
N GLU A 149 10.89 0.59 -10.39
CA GLU A 149 9.99 1.65 -10.00
C GLU A 149 10.78 2.89 -9.59
N ARG A 150 10.38 4.04 -10.11
CA ARG A 150 10.96 5.34 -9.81
C ARG A 150 9.94 6.26 -9.18
N HIS A 151 10.11 6.57 -7.91
CA HIS A 151 9.38 7.62 -7.24
C HIS A 151 10.00 8.98 -7.54
N ARG A 152 9.16 9.91 -7.92
CA ARG A 152 9.58 11.29 -8.15
C ARG A 152 9.76 12.00 -6.81
N LEU A 153 10.83 12.78 -6.68
CA LEU A 153 11.15 13.63 -5.53
C LEU A 153 11.24 12.91 -4.16
N MET A 154 11.35 11.59 -4.16
CA MET A 154 11.41 10.80 -2.93
C MET A 154 12.51 11.31 -1.98
N ASN A 155 12.16 11.42 -0.68
CA ASN A 155 12.99 11.93 0.41
C ASN A 155 13.40 13.41 0.31
N ARG A 156 12.85 14.18 -0.63
CA ARG A 156 13.05 15.63 -0.68
C ARG A 156 12.11 16.32 0.33
N PRO A 157 12.58 17.34 1.08
CA PRO A 157 11.68 18.21 1.82
C PRO A 157 10.72 18.90 0.84
N PHE A 158 9.43 18.96 1.20
CA PHE A 158 8.42 19.56 0.33
C PHE A 158 8.70 21.05 0.06
N ALA A 159 9.14 21.78 1.08
CA ALA A 159 9.47 23.20 0.96
C ALA A 159 10.55 23.50 -0.11
N ASP A 160 11.43 22.53 -0.41
CA ASP A 160 12.49 22.71 -1.41
C ASP A 160 11.99 22.55 -2.85
N VAL A 161 10.78 22.03 -3.05
CA VAL A 161 10.27 21.61 -4.38
C VAL A 161 8.84 22.08 -4.66
N GLU A 162 8.18 22.73 -3.71
CA GLU A 162 6.79 23.17 -3.83
C GLU A 162 6.57 24.04 -5.06
N GLU A 163 7.40 25.03 -5.28
CA GLU A 163 7.33 25.93 -6.44
C GLU A 163 7.47 25.18 -7.78
N SER A 164 8.36 24.20 -7.85
CA SER A 164 8.54 23.39 -9.07
C SER A 164 7.34 22.47 -9.34
N LEU A 165 6.68 21.96 -8.29
CA LEU A 165 5.46 21.19 -8.43
C LEU A 165 4.29 22.02 -8.93
N ASP A 166 4.23 23.32 -8.58
CA ASP A 166 3.20 24.24 -9.01
C ASP A 166 3.29 24.62 -10.49
N GLN A 167 4.50 24.63 -11.04
CA GLN A 167 4.75 25.00 -12.44
C GLN A 167 4.49 23.85 -13.43
N GLU A 168 4.32 22.64 -12.94
CA GLU A 168 4.12 21.47 -13.80
C GLU A 168 2.64 21.24 -14.11
N ALA A 169 2.32 21.10 -15.39
CA ALA A 169 1.04 20.57 -15.86
C ALA A 169 0.80 19.16 -15.28
N PRO A 170 -0.45 18.61 -15.31
CA PRO A 170 -0.76 17.34 -14.67
C PRO A 170 0.28 16.30 -15.06
N VAL A 171 1.03 15.87 -14.05
CA VAL A 171 2.16 14.95 -14.24
C VAL A 171 1.59 13.64 -14.75
N LYS A 172 2.03 13.21 -15.94
CA LYS A 172 1.80 11.85 -16.39
C LYS A 172 2.34 10.92 -15.33
N ASN A 173 1.46 10.20 -14.69
CA ASN A 173 1.80 9.27 -13.62
C ASN A 173 1.61 7.85 -14.13
N GLU A 174 2.49 6.94 -13.75
CA GLU A 174 2.39 5.53 -14.11
C GLU A 174 2.29 4.63 -12.87
N VAL A 175 2.45 5.20 -11.67
CA VAL A 175 2.49 4.45 -10.41
C VAL A 175 1.54 5.07 -9.39
N CYS A 176 0.73 4.25 -8.74
CA CYS A 176 -0.02 4.61 -7.55
C CYS A 176 0.51 3.82 -6.36
N GLU A 177 0.87 4.53 -5.31
CA GLU A 177 1.12 3.93 -4.00
C GLU A 177 -0.19 3.74 -3.26
N PHE A 178 -0.44 2.51 -2.80
CA PHE A 178 -1.68 2.19 -2.09
C PHE A 178 -1.73 2.68 -0.64
N HIS A 179 -0.75 3.49 -0.23
CA HIS A 179 -0.91 4.28 1.00
C HIS A 179 -2.16 5.15 0.94
N CYS A 180 -2.46 5.72 -0.24
CA CYS A 180 -3.73 6.35 -0.56
C CYS A 180 -3.84 6.47 -2.09
N ALA A 181 -4.95 6.01 -2.67
CA ALA A 181 -5.22 6.14 -4.10
C ALA A 181 -6.72 6.13 -4.37
N LEU A 182 -7.21 7.09 -5.15
CA LEU A 182 -8.58 7.10 -5.66
C LEU A 182 -8.62 6.34 -6.98
N MET A 183 -9.72 5.60 -7.21
CA MET A 183 -9.97 4.85 -8.42
C MET A 183 -11.46 4.88 -8.78
N LYS A 184 -11.81 4.94 -10.06
CA LYS A 184 -13.19 4.70 -10.50
C LYS A 184 -13.60 3.27 -10.18
N LEU A 185 -14.79 3.08 -9.62
CA LEU A 185 -15.31 1.74 -9.34
C LEU A 185 -15.47 0.91 -10.63
N ASP A 186 -15.90 1.53 -11.72
CA ASP A 186 -15.96 0.87 -13.03
C ASP A 186 -14.57 0.37 -13.48
N PHE A 187 -13.53 1.16 -13.24
CA PHE A 187 -12.17 0.73 -13.57
C PHE A 187 -11.71 -0.44 -12.68
N PHE A 188 -12.00 -0.42 -11.38
CA PHE A 188 -11.73 -1.56 -10.50
C PHE A 188 -12.42 -2.84 -10.98
N ASN A 189 -13.67 -2.73 -11.43
CA ASN A 189 -14.41 -3.85 -12.01
C ASN A 189 -13.80 -4.36 -13.31
N ARG A 190 -13.35 -3.46 -14.19
CA ARG A 190 -12.63 -3.83 -15.42
C ARG A 190 -11.25 -4.44 -15.15
N LEU A 191 -10.57 -3.97 -14.13
CA LEU A 191 -9.30 -4.52 -13.64
C LEU A 191 -9.50 -5.96 -13.12
N GLY A 192 -10.70 -6.27 -12.65
CA GLY A 192 -11.04 -7.56 -12.05
C GLY A 192 -10.52 -7.73 -10.62
N GLY A 193 -10.09 -6.64 -9.95
CA GLY A 193 -9.49 -6.67 -8.62
C GLY A 193 -7.97 -6.89 -8.63
N PHE A 194 -7.41 -7.18 -7.46
CA PHE A 194 -5.97 -7.35 -7.24
C PHE A 194 -5.59 -8.82 -7.04
N ASP A 195 -4.39 -9.19 -7.47
CA ASP A 195 -3.87 -10.55 -7.27
C ASP A 195 -3.50 -10.77 -5.78
N GLU A 196 -4.26 -11.64 -5.10
CA GLU A 196 -4.10 -11.93 -3.68
C GLU A 196 -2.87 -12.80 -3.37
N ARG A 197 -2.13 -13.27 -4.36
CA ARG A 197 -0.83 -13.92 -4.16
C ARG A 197 0.29 -12.92 -3.91
N LEU A 198 0.05 -11.63 -4.23
CA LEU A 198 1.04 -10.58 -4.08
C LEU A 198 0.91 -9.90 -2.71
N ILE A 199 1.81 -10.21 -1.79
CA ILE A 199 1.95 -9.50 -0.51
C ILE A 199 2.94 -8.33 -0.62
N THR A 200 3.72 -8.30 -1.69
CA THR A 200 4.65 -7.24 -2.06
C THR A 200 4.69 -7.08 -3.58
N ARG A 201 5.12 -5.92 -4.09
CA ARG A 201 5.13 -5.55 -5.52
C ARG A 201 3.73 -5.39 -6.15
N GLU A 202 2.71 -5.35 -5.35
CA GLU A 202 1.33 -5.13 -5.75
C GLU A 202 1.15 -3.82 -6.53
N GLN A 203 1.86 -2.76 -6.16
CA GLN A 203 1.82 -1.47 -6.87
C GLN A 203 2.47 -1.55 -8.27
N MET A 204 3.50 -2.38 -8.44
CA MET A 204 4.11 -2.60 -9.76
C MET A 204 3.21 -3.44 -10.66
N ASP A 205 2.57 -4.49 -10.13
CA ASP A 205 1.57 -5.27 -10.85
C ASP A 205 0.42 -4.39 -11.31
N PHE A 206 -0.11 -3.55 -10.41
CA PHE A 206 -1.15 -2.60 -10.72
C PHE A 206 -0.75 -1.61 -11.81
N ALA A 207 0.44 -1.04 -11.75
CA ALA A 207 0.94 -0.10 -12.75
C ALA A 207 1.06 -0.74 -14.15
N LEU A 208 1.49 -2.01 -14.21
CA LEU A 208 1.54 -2.76 -15.47
C LEU A 208 0.15 -3.10 -16.00
N ARG A 209 -0.81 -3.47 -15.13
CA ARG A 209 -2.21 -3.74 -15.53
C ARG A 209 -2.90 -2.49 -16.05
N ILE A 210 -2.69 -1.34 -15.42
CA ILE A 210 -3.18 -0.06 -15.93
C ILE A 210 -2.66 0.20 -17.34
N LYS A 211 -1.37 -0.04 -17.56
CA LYS A 211 -0.73 0.16 -18.86
C LYS A 211 -1.26 -0.83 -19.90
N ASP A 212 -1.47 -2.10 -19.52
CA ASP A 212 -2.05 -3.14 -20.38
C ASP A 212 -3.50 -2.81 -20.80
N LEU A 213 -4.28 -2.24 -19.88
CA LEU A 213 -5.67 -1.82 -20.13
C LEU A 213 -5.79 -0.46 -20.83
N GLY A 214 -4.69 0.23 -21.10
CA GLY A 214 -4.70 1.58 -21.66
C GLY A 214 -5.38 2.62 -20.77
N ALA A 215 -5.41 2.36 -19.46
CA ALA A 215 -6.05 3.23 -18.48
C ALA A 215 -5.15 4.43 -18.11
N LYS A 216 -5.76 5.47 -17.55
CA LYS A 216 -5.10 6.73 -17.22
C LYS A 216 -4.95 6.93 -15.73
N ILE A 217 -3.72 7.09 -15.28
CA ILE A 217 -3.42 7.57 -13.93
C ILE A 217 -2.98 9.03 -13.98
N THR A 218 -3.45 9.85 -13.04
CA THR A 218 -2.97 11.20 -12.81
C THR A 218 -2.44 11.35 -11.38
N PHE A 219 -1.72 12.43 -11.16
CA PHE A 219 -1.20 12.83 -9.85
C PHE A 219 -1.81 14.17 -9.45
N GLU A 220 -2.29 14.27 -8.19
CA GLU A 220 -2.86 15.48 -7.62
C GLU A 220 -1.98 16.02 -6.47
N LYS A 221 -1.24 17.08 -6.73
CA LYS A 221 -0.28 17.68 -5.79
C LYS A 221 -0.91 18.31 -4.57
N ASP A 222 -2.14 18.81 -4.71
CA ASP A 222 -2.85 19.52 -3.65
C ASP A 222 -3.68 18.56 -2.77
N SER A 223 -3.92 17.34 -3.21
CA SER A 223 -4.38 16.26 -2.35
C SER A 223 -3.20 15.72 -1.55
N ARG A 224 -3.19 15.93 -0.24
CA ARG A 224 -2.01 15.68 0.61
C ARG A 224 -2.36 14.72 1.74
N VAL A 225 -1.56 13.67 1.87
CA VAL A 225 -1.67 12.70 2.97
C VAL A 225 -0.28 12.39 3.52
N THR A 226 -0.20 11.90 4.75
CA THR A 226 1.06 11.55 5.39
C THR A 226 1.04 10.09 5.84
N TYR A 227 1.92 9.29 5.29
CA TYR A 227 2.23 7.96 5.79
C TYR A 227 3.02 8.08 7.10
N MET A 228 2.47 7.56 8.19
CA MET A 228 3.06 7.61 9.51
C MET A 228 4.23 6.63 9.60
N ALA A 229 5.41 7.08 9.17
CA ALA A 229 6.63 6.27 9.19
C ALA A 229 7.07 5.92 10.62
N PHE A 230 7.92 4.89 10.71
CA PHE A 230 8.35 4.27 11.94
C PHE A 230 9.25 5.14 12.81
N GLU A 231 8.70 6.01 13.64
CA GLU A 231 9.46 6.60 14.73
C GLU A 231 9.57 5.63 15.91
N LYS A 232 8.47 5.01 16.27
CA LYS A 232 8.42 3.98 17.31
C LYS A 232 7.52 2.85 16.84
N PHE A 233 8.05 1.65 16.78
CA PHE A 233 7.32 0.45 16.43
C PHE A 233 6.73 -0.18 17.70
N ASP A 234 5.42 -0.40 17.73
CA ASP A 234 4.77 -1.07 18.85
C ASP A 234 5.00 -2.59 18.77
N PRO A 235 5.45 -3.24 19.86
CA PRO A 235 5.62 -4.69 19.87
C PRO A 235 4.37 -5.50 19.49
N GLN A 236 3.18 -4.95 19.71
CA GLN A 236 1.91 -5.60 19.33
C GLN A 236 1.73 -5.75 17.81
N ASP A 237 2.38 -4.87 17.02
CA ASP A 237 2.34 -4.94 15.57
C ASP A 237 3.33 -5.96 14.98
N LEU A 238 4.26 -6.48 15.80
CA LEU A 238 5.34 -7.34 15.34
C LEU A 238 4.85 -8.63 14.64
N PRO A 239 3.82 -9.35 15.10
CA PRO A 239 3.35 -10.57 14.43
C PRO A 239 2.94 -10.33 12.98
N TYR A 240 2.10 -9.32 12.75
CA TYR A 240 1.66 -8.97 11.39
C TYR A 240 2.80 -8.42 10.53
N HIS A 241 3.68 -7.61 11.11
CA HIS A 241 4.84 -7.08 10.39
C HIS A 241 5.75 -8.19 9.88
N LEU A 242 6.05 -9.21 10.71
CA LEU A 242 6.85 -10.36 10.32
C LEU A 242 6.14 -11.29 9.34
N PHE A 243 4.82 -11.41 9.44
CA PHE A 243 3.99 -12.08 8.46
C PHE A 243 4.12 -11.43 7.08
N ARG A 244 3.91 -10.11 6.99
CA ARG A 244 3.99 -9.35 5.75
C ARG A 244 5.41 -9.35 5.15
N TRP A 245 6.42 -9.15 5.98
CA TRP A 245 7.83 -9.07 5.57
C TRP A 245 8.57 -10.40 5.68
N SER A 246 7.87 -11.52 5.60
CA SER A 246 8.46 -12.87 5.56
C SER A 246 9.26 -13.07 4.26
N ASP A 247 10.45 -13.69 4.37
CA ASP A 247 11.27 -14.01 3.20
C ASP A 247 10.55 -14.93 2.23
N SER A 248 9.81 -15.95 2.72
CA SER A 248 9.09 -16.92 1.87
C SER A 248 8.00 -16.23 1.06
N ARG A 249 7.11 -15.46 1.73
CA ARG A 249 6.01 -14.75 1.05
C ARG A 249 6.51 -13.69 0.07
N ALA A 250 7.61 -13.01 0.41
CA ALA A 250 8.21 -12.07 -0.49
C ALA A 250 8.77 -12.74 -1.75
N LEU A 251 9.39 -13.91 -1.61
CA LEU A 251 9.90 -14.69 -2.74
C LEU A 251 8.75 -15.25 -3.60
N GLU A 252 7.70 -15.77 -2.98
CA GLU A 252 6.48 -16.20 -3.68
C GLU A 252 5.86 -15.06 -4.50
N SER A 253 5.73 -13.86 -3.89
CA SER A 253 5.23 -12.68 -4.62
C SER A 253 6.11 -12.29 -5.80
N ILE A 254 7.44 -12.40 -5.66
CA ILE A 254 8.37 -12.14 -6.76
C ILE A 254 8.19 -13.16 -7.87
N GLU A 255 8.04 -14.45 -7.53
CA GLU A 255 7.83 -15.53 -8.50
C GLU A 255 6.52 -15.32 -9.26
N VAL A 256 5.43 -15.08 -8.56
CA VAL A 256 4.12 -14.75 -9.17
C VAL A 256 4.22 -13.55 -10.10
N PHE A 257 4.91 -12.48 -9.68
CA PHE A 257 5.10 -11.30 -10.50
C PHE A 257 5.90 -11.62 -11.78
N GLU A 258 7.02 -12.34 -11.65
CA GLU A 258 7.87 -12.71 -12.78
C GLU A 258 7.15 -13.66 -13.75
N GLU A 259 6.35 -14.61 -13.25
CA GLU A 259 5.53 -15.51 -14.07
C GLU A 259 4.43 -14.75 -14.82
N THR A 260 3.74 -13.82 -14.12
CA THR A 260 2.65 -13.04 -14.70
C THR A 260 3.13 -12.12 -15.83
N TRP A 261 4.28 -11.47 -15.63
CA TRP A 261 4.75 -10.40 -16.53
C TRP A 261 5.91 -10.80 -17.43
N GLY A 262 6.50 -11.98 -17.23
CA GLY A 262 7.63 -12.46 -18.05
C GLY A 262 8.90 -11.60 -17.91
N ILE A 263 9.07 -10.89 -16.79
CA ILE A 263 10.23 -10.03 -16.54
C ILE A 263 10.83 -10.31 -15.17
N PRO A 264 12.16 -10.52 -15.09
CA PRO A 264 12.82 -10.78 -13.82
C PRO A 264 12.92 -9.50 -12.98
N LEU A 265 12.76 -9.67 -11.66
CA LEU A 265 13.05 -8.66 -10.66
C LEU A 265 14.44 -8.87 -10.06
N ASN A 266 14.98 -7.82 -9.43
CA ASN A 266 16.24 -7.93 -8.71
C ASN A 266 16.00 -8.60 -7.33
N ARG A 267 15.77 -9.93 -7.33
CA ARG A 267 15.45 -10.74 -6.13
C ARG A 267 16.42 -10.47 -4.97
N ARG A 268 17.73 -10.37 -5.26
CA ARG A 268 18.74 -10.11 -4.23
C ARG A 268 18.57 -8.73 -3.58
N ALA A 269 18.37 -7.69 -4.37
CA ALA A 269 18.15 -6.34 -3.84
C ALA A 269 16.85 -6.26 -3.04
N ILE A 270 15.77 -6.86 -3.53
CA ILE A 270 14.49 -6.90 -2.83
C ILE A 270 14.65 -7.60 -1.48
N ARG A 271 15.24 -8.80 -1.47
CA ARG A 271 15.40 -9.57 -0.25
C ARG A 271 16.29 -8.89 0.78
N PHE A 272 17.50 -8.49 0.41
CA PHE A 272 18.51 -8.03 1.37
C PHE A 272 18.47 -6.54 1.66
N ASN A 273 18.14 -5.70 0.66
CA ASN A 273 18.15 -4.25 0.84
C ASN A 273 16.78 -3.70 1.23
N TRP A 274 15.71 -4.49 1.14
CA TRP A 274 14.38 -4.01 1.41
C TRP A 274 13.65 -4.87 2.45
N ILE A 275 13.33 -6.13 2.16
CA ILE A 275 12.61 -7.03 3.09
C ILE A 275 13.38 -7.18 4.41
N GLN A 276 14.66 -7.51 4.34
CA GLN A 276 15.48 -7.68 5.54
C GLN A 276 15.60 -6.41 6.36
N GLN A 277 15.72 -5.23 5.73
CA GLN A 277 15.81 -3.97 6.46
C GLN A 277 14.51 -3.63 7.22
N HIS A 278 13.33 -3.96 6.67
CA HIS A 278 12.07 -3.80 7.39
C HIS A 278 12.02 -4.70 8.63
N ARG A 279 12.36 -5.97 8.48
CA ARG A 279 12.40 -6.93 9.59
C ARG A 279 13.39 -6.53 10.67
N ASP A 280 14.61 -6.15 10.28
CA ASP A 280 15.66 -5.75 11.23
C ASP A 280 15.28 -4.49 12.00
N ARG A 281 14.60 -3.53 11.37
CA ARG A 281 14.07 -2.32 12.03
C ARG A 281 13.00 -2.66 13.05
N ALA A 282 12.03 -3.50 12.69
CA ALA A 282 10.97 -3.92 13.60
C ALA A 282 11.53 -4.62 14.83
N TRP A 283 12.44 -5.59 14.66
CA TRP A 283 13.10 -6.25 15.77
C TRP A 283 13.89 -5.29 16.66
N ALA A 284 14.68 -4.40 16.06
CA ALA A 284 15.48 -3.43 16.83
C ALA A 284 14.63 -2.41 17.59
N SER A 285 13.43 -2.09 17.09
CA SER A 285 12.52 -1.14 17.73
C SER A 285 11.65 -1.79 18.81
N SER A 286 11.26 -3.06 18.62
CA SER A 286 10.32 -3.77 19.49
C SER A 286 11.00 -4.39 20.71
N LEU A 287 12.26 -4.85 20.59
CA LEU A 287 12.94 -5.62 21.63
C LEU A 287 14.28 -4.99 22.03
N PRO A 288 14.45 -4.57 23.30
CA PRO A 288 15.71 -4.01 23.79
C PRO A 288 16.94 -4.90 23.57
N LYS A 289 16.77 -6.23 23.71
CA LYS A 289 17.86 -7.21 23.48
C LYS A 289 18.37 -7.19 22.05
N ALA A 290 17.53 -6.91 21.06
CA ALA A 290 17.94 -6.80 19.66
C ALA A 290 18.92 -5.64 19.45
N LYS A 291 18.75 -4.54 20.17
CA LYS A 291 19.69 -3.40 20.13
C LYS A 291 21.02 -3.74 20.79
N LEU A 292 20.97 -4.45 21.92
CA LEU A 292 22.17 -4.81 22.69
C LEU A 292 23.08 -5.77 21.93
N LEU A 293 22.51 -6.80 21.29
CA LEU A 293 23.25 -7.82 20.53
C LEU A 293 23.61 -7.38 19.09
N GLY A 294 23.08 -6.24 18.65
CA GLY A 294 23.08 -5.88 17.25
C GLY A 294 22.02 -6.67 16.46
N ARG A 295 21.35 -6.00 15.56
CA ARG A 295 20.21 -6.54 14.80
C ARG A 295 20.50 -7.87 14.12
N HIS A 296 21.66 -8.00 13.51
CA HIS A 296 22.07 -9.20 12.78
C HIS A 296 22.31 -10.42 13.68
N ALA A 297 23.07 -10.21 14.76
CA ALA A 297 23.35 -11.27 15.72
C ALA A 297 22.09 -11.73 16.45
N PHE A 298 21.23 -10.79 16.86
CA PHE A 298 19.96 -11.13 17.50
C PHE A 298 19.07 -11.98 16.60
N ARG A 299 18.95 -11.60 15.32
CA ARG A 299 18.15 -12.35 14.33
C ARG A 299 18.67 -13.77 14.12
N LEU A 300 19.98 -13.95 13.98
CA LEU A 300 20.57 -15.26 13.80
C LEU A 300 20.35 -16.18 15.00
N VAL A 301 20.33 -15.65 16.21
CA VAL A 301 20.26 -16.44 17.43
C VAL A 301 18.82 -16.64 17.92
N HIS A 302 17.96 -15.65 17.82
CA HIS A 302 16.66 -15.64 18.50
C HIS A 302 15.45 -15.39 17.58
N ALA A 303 15.59 -14.57 16.54
CA ALA A 303 14.44 -14.12 15.75
C ALA A 303 13.99 -15.16 14.72
N ASN A 304 14.91 -15.91 14.10
CA ASN A 304 14.55 -16.85 13.03
C ASN A 304 13.58 -17.95 13.51
N GLN A 305 13.74 -18.44 14.73
CA GLN A 305 12.86 -19.45 15.27
C GLN A 305 11.47 -18.90 15.60
N ALA A 306 11.43 -17.72 16.24
CA ALA A 306 10.18 -17.02 16.54
C ALA A 306 9.42 -16.65 15.26
N GLU A 307 10.11 -16.13 14.25
CA GLU A 307 9.50 -15.82 12.95
C GLU A 307 8.92 -17.04 12.25
N LYS A 308 9.63 -18.18 12.28
CA LYS A 308 9.12 -19.43 11.69
C LYS A 308 7.86 -19.89 12.38
N GLN A 309 7.82 -19.84 13.71
CA GLN A 309 6.63 -20.24 14.47
C GLN A 309 5.46 -19.30 14.17
N MET A 310 5.66 -17.97 14.23
CA MET A 310 4.61 -16.97 13.92
C MET A 310 4.05 -17.17 12.51
N ASN A 311 4.91 -17.41 11.52
CA ASN A 311 4.48 -17.64 10.15
C ASN A 311 3.71 -18.96 9.99
N SER A 312 4.17 -20.04 10.65
CA SER A 312 3.47 -21.34 10.66
C SER A 312 2.07 -21.21 11.28
N ASP A 313 1.96 -20.50 12.40
CA ASP A 313 0.68 -20.28 13.08
C ASP A 313 -0.28 -19.42 12.21
N ALA A 314 0.26 -18.40 11.55
CA ALA A 314 -0.51 -17.59 10.62
C ALA A 314 -1.00 -18.40 9.40
N ASP A 315 -0.12 -19.25 8.81
CA ASP A 315 -0.49 -20.10 7.67
C ASP A 315 -1.55 -21.13 8.03
N SER A 316 -1.51 -21.68 9.25
CA SER A 316 -2.49 -22.66 9.71
C SER A 316 -3.92 -22.09 9.82
N ARG A 317 -4.05 -20.77 9.96
CA ARG A 317 -5.33 -20.05 10.10
C ARG A 317 -5.81 -19.41 8.80
N ARG A 318 -5.01 -19.44 7.73
CA ARG A 318 -5.45 -18.91 6.44
C ARG A 318 -6.62 -19.70 5.87
N PRO A 319 -7.55 -19.03 5.17
CA PRO A 319 -8.65 -19.72 4.48
C PRO A 319 -8.11 -20.81 3.55
N LYS A 320 -8.80 -21.95 3.49
CA LYS A 320 -8.51 -23.00 2.52
C LYS A 320 -8.99 -22.65 1.11
N THR A 321 -9.78 -21.59 0.95
CA THR A 321 -10.15 -21.03 -0.35
C THR A 321 -8.91 -20.55 -1.07
N PRO A 322 -8.75 -20.86 -2.36
CA PRO A 322 -7.61 -20.37 -3.13
C PRO A 322 -7.65 -18.83 -3.18
N PRO A 323 -6.48 -18.16 -3.23
CA PRO A 323 -6.41 -16.73 -3.38
C PRO A 323 -7.05 -16.30 -4.69
N PHE A 324 -7.71 -15.14 -4.69
CA PHE A 324 -8.27 -14.57 -5.91
C PHE A 324 -7.13 -14.15 -6.86
N ILE A 325 -7.26 -14.55 -8.11
CA ILE A 325 -6.31 -14.25 -9.19
C ILE A 325 -7.10 -13.54 -10.30
N PRO A 326 -6.81 -12.27 -10.61
CA PRO A 326 -7.44 -11.59 -11.72
C PRO A 326 -7.02 -12.21 -13.06
N SER A 327 -7.72 -11.88 -14.13
CA SER A 327 -7.38 -12.31 -15.48
C SER A 327 -5.92 -12.03 -15.81
N LEU A 328 -5.27 -12.92 -16.54
CA LEU A 328 -3.90 -12.70 -17.01
C LEU A 328 -3.86 -11.45 -17.92
N PRO A 329 -2.75 -10.69 -17.87
CA PRO A 329 -2.58 -9.53 -18.74
C PRO A 329 -2.57 -9.95 -20.23
N SER A 330 -2.98 -9.03 -21.10
CA SER A 330 -2.99 -9.26 -22.55
C SER A 330 -1.59 -9.23 -23.16
N ALA A 331 -0.65 -8.54 -22.50
CA ALA A 331 0.73 -8.38 -22.96
C ALA A 331 1.77 -8.66 -21.86
N SER A 332 2.95 -9.11 -22.23
CA SER A 332 4.08 -9.17 -21.32
C SER A 332 4.62 -7.77 -21.01
N ALA A 333 5.30 -7.59 -19.85
CA ALA A 333 5.91 -6.33 -19.52
C ALA A 333 6.88 -5.82 -20.60
N LEU A 334 7.64 -6.70 -21.24
CA LEU A 334 8.55 -6.33 -22.33
C LEU A 334 7.81 -5.75 -23.54
N THR A 335 6.59 -6.24 -23.82
CA THR A 335 5.75 -5.72 -24.90
C THR A 335 5.24 -4.32 -24.58
N LEU A 336 4.84 -4.06 -23.31
CA LEU A 336 4.34 -2.77 -22.87
C LEU A 336 5.39 -1.64 -22.91
N PHE A 337 6.69 -1.99 -23.03
CA PHE A 337 7.78 -1.03 -23.09
C PHE A 337 8.48 -0.98 -24.47
N LYS A 338 7.95 -1.62 -25.52
CA LYS A 338 8.57 -1.63 -26.87
C LYS A 338 8.65 -0.25 -27.51
N ASP A 339 7.72 0.64 -27.23
CA ASP A 339 7.62 1.97 -27.82
C ASP A 339 8.57 3.01 -27.17
N PHE A 340 9.40 2.57 -26.21
CA PHE A 340 10.37 3.43 -25.48
C PHE A 340 11.83 3.09 -25.79
N ARG A 341 12.13 2.34 -26.86
CA ARG A 341 13.48 2.02 -27.31
C ARG A 341 13.94 2.92 -28.44
#